data_1a0c1aede8c835480ec87c557ba8cde4
#
_entry.id   1a0c1aede8c835480ec87c557ba8cde4
#
_cell.length_a   1.000
_cell.length_b   1.000
_cell.length_c   1.000
_cell.angle_alpha   90.00
_cell.angle_beta   90.00
_cell.angle_gamma   90.00
#
_symmetry.space_group_name_H-M   'P 1'
#
loop_
_entity.id
_entity.type
_entity.pdbx_description
1 polymer ?
#
loop_
_entity_poly.entity_id
_entity_poly.type
_entity_poly.pdbx_seq_one_letter_code
_entity_poly.pdbx_strand_id
1 'polypeptide(L)'
;MFRILIKKYLHESILLWCALALVLFFFPWVRIWTVSQFELTGFAPLIEQFKAFEKFAPVPLEQFLTYHGIIGITYDEPVVLLCVLTWCIARGTDVVSGELNRGTMEMLLAQPVKRSMVLASHALVTIAGLGLLCLLIFAGLYLGIHTNSTPVASASKLTLPWLEWTINNPFTPKQMQNVPLNQLVKPQEFIAATMNLFSLGFAVLGLGVMASSFDQYRWRSIGIVISIYVLSLLLFILSKSTPSMGIFKPLTFLSAYQPAWMIQQIHNHPERQWYLSNAQHAKSWQETIGPMGYVSILMLLGLAAYSVAFWRFTKRDLPAPN
;
A
#
# COMPACT_ATOMS: atom_id res chain seq x y z
N MET A 1 18.68 -25.08 -14.73
CA MET A 1 18.86 -24.70 -13.31
C MET A 1 17.96 -23.52 -12.89
N PHE A 2 17.97 -22.37 -13.56
CA PHE A 2 17.11 -21.21 -13.18
C PHE A 2 15.62 -21.57 -13.05
N ARG A 3 15.05 -22.30 -14.02
CA ARG A 3 13.65 -22.78 -13.95
C ARG A 3 13.34 -23.69 -12.75
N ILE A 4 14.31 -24.49 -12.34
CA ILE A 4 14.15 -25.41 -11.18
C ILE A 4 14.09 -24.58 -9.89
N LEU A 5 14.94 -23.55 -9.75
CA LEU A 5 14.92 -22.64 -8.60
C LEU A 5 13.59 -21.85 -8.52
N ILE A 6 13.12 -21.33 -9.65
CA ILE A 6 11.81 -20.67 -9.71
C ILE A 6 10.70 -21.61 -9.25
N LYS A 7 10.67 -22.85 -9.75
CA LYS A 7 9.65 -23.84 -9.35
C LYS A 7 9.71 -24.16 -7.86
N LYS A 8 10.94 -24.29 -7.30
CA LYS A 8 11.15 -24.46 -5.86
C LYS A 8 10.52 -23.31 -5.07
N TYR A 9 10.91 -22.06 -5.37
CA TYR A 9 10.44 -20.89 -4.63
C TYR A 9 8.95 -20.64 -4.80
N LEU A 10 8.36 -20.95 -5.96
CA LEU A 10 6.93 -20.94 -6.16
C LEU A 10 6.22 -21.96 -5.26
N HIS A 11 6.71 -23.19 -5.23
CA HIS A 11 6.10 -24.24 -4.41
C HIS A 11 6.15 -23.91 -2.91
N GLU A 12 7.27 -23.38 -2.43
CA GLU A 12 7.44 -22.97 -1.04
C GLU A 12 6.59 -21.76 -0.64
N SER A 13 6.15 -20.95 -1.60
CA SER A 13 5.41 -19.71 -1.34
C SER A 13 3.92 -19.82 -1.60
N ILE A 14 3.45 -20.81 -2.36
CA ILE A 14 2.09 -20.87 -2.90
C ILE A 14 1.01 -20.87 -1.80
N LEU A 15 1.21 -21.61 -0.71
CA LEU A 15 0.23 -21.69 0.37
C LEU A 15 0.02 -20.32 1.05
N LEU A 16 1.14 -19.67 1.43
CA LEU A 16 1.10 -18.34 2.03
C LEU A 16 0.51 -17.33 1.05
N TRP A 17 0.93 -17.39 -0.23
CA TRP A 17 0.45 -16.49 -1.26
C TRP A 17 -1.06 -16.63 -1.47
N CYS A 18 -1.59 -17.85 -1.58
CA CYS A 18 -3.03 -18.08 -1.76
C CYS A 18 -3.85 -17.58 -0.57
N ALA A 19 -3.37 -17.80 0.66
CA ALA A 19 -4.05 -17.31 1.86
C ALA A 19 -4.13 -15.77 1.88
N LEU A 20 -3.00 -15.08 1.60
CA LEU A 20 -2.96 -13.63 1.54
C LEU A 20 -3.76 -13.07 0.35
N ALA A 21 -3.70 -13.74 -0.81
CA ALA A 21 -4.43 -13.38 -2.02
C ALA A 21 -5.95 -13.37 -1.78
N LEU A 22 -6.45 -14.38 -1.07
CA LEU A 22 -7.86 -14.50 -0.74
C LEU A 22 -8.30 -13.33 0.16
N VAL A 23 -7.54 -13.03 1.22
CA VAL A 23 -7.85 -11.90 2.10
C VAL A 23 -7.79 -10.57 1.33
N LEU A 24 -6.71 -10.32 0.57
CA LEU A 24 -6.49 -9.07 -0.13
C LEU A 24 -7.47 -8.82 -1.28
N PHE A 25 -8.08 -9.86 -1.83
CA PHE A 25 -9.13 -9.73 -2.84
C PHE A 25 -10.50 -9.47 -2.21
N PHE A 26 -10.91 -10.26 -1.21
CA PHE A 26 -12.25 -10.17 -0.63
C PHE A 26 -12.39 -8.99 0.34
N PHE A 27 -11.35 -8.63 1.09
CA PHE A 27 -11.43 -7.57 2.07
C PHE A 27 -11.83 -6.21 1.47
N PRO A 28 -11.21 -5.69 0.39
CA PRO A 28 -11.64 -4.44 -0.23
C PRO A 28 -13.07 -4.51 -0.77
N TRP A 29 -13.45 -5.63 -1.36
CA TRP A 29 -14.81 -5.83 -1.89
C TRP A 29 -15.87 -5.78 -0.79
N VAL A 30 -15.69 -6.55 0.29
CA VAL A 30 -16.61 -6.56 1.45
C VAL A 30 -16.67 -5.19 2.11
N ARG A 31 -15.52 -4.51 2.25
CA ARG A 31 -15.46 -3.17 2.82
C ARG A 31 -16.28 -2.16 2.02
N ILE A 32 -16.13 -2.16 0.69
CA ILE A 32 -16.91 -1.28 -0.18
C ILE A 32 -18.41 -1.62 -0.09
N TRP A 33 -18.76 -2.91 -0.07
CA TRP A 33 -20.13 -3.32 0.17
C TRP A 33 -20.67 -2.78 1.49
N THR A 34 -19.92 -2.88 2.57
CA THR A 34 -20.31 -2.34 3.88
C THR A 34 -20.50 -0.83 3.83
N VAL A 35 -19.54 -0.09 3.27
CA VAL A 35 -19.60 1.38 3.16
C VAL A 35 -20.78 1.83 2.29
N SER A 36 -21.12 1.08 1.25
CA SER A 36 -22.22 1.40 0.34
C SER A 36 -23.61 1.31 0.99
N GLN A 37 -23.73 0.65 2.15
CA GLN A 37 -25.00 0.56 2.89
C GLN A 37 -25.33 1.83 3.69
N PHE A 38 -24.36 2.74 3.86
CA PHE A 38 -24.52 3.92 4.70
C PHE A 38 -24.55 5.21 3.89
N GLU A 39 -25.41 6.14 4.31
CA GLU A 39 -25.38 7.51 3.84
C GLU A 39 -24.29 8.29 4.60
N LEU A 40 -23.22 8.69 3.90
CA LEU A 40 -22.04 9.31 4.51
C LEU A 40 -22.34 10.68 5.12
N THR A 41 -23.28 11.42 4.57
CA THR A 41 -23.66 12.76 5.07
C THR A 41 -24.20 12.74 6.51
N GLY A 42 -24.77 11.62 6.95
CA GLY A 42 -25.23 11.41 8.33
C GLY A 42 -24.10 11.41 9.38
N PHE A 43 -22.84 11.18 8.96
CA PHE A 43 -21.68 11.15 9.86
C PHE A 43 -21.05 12.53 10.10
N ALA A 44 -21.49 13.59 9.42
CA ALA A 44 -20.91 14.92 9.57
C ALA A 44 -20.83 15.44 11.02
N PRO A 45 -21.89 15.29 11.88
CA PRO A 45 -21.80 15.74 13.28
C PRO A 45 -20.78 14.98 14.10
N LEU A 46 -20.58 13.69 13.78
CA LEU A 46 -19.59 12.85 14.46
C LEU A 46 -18.18 13.29 14.11
N ILE A 47 -17.94 13.60 12.85
CA ILE A 47 -16.62 14.06 12.36
C ILE A 47 -16.23 15.38 13.03
N GLU A 48 -17.15 16.30 13.25
CA GLU A 48 -16.87 17.55 13.96
C GLU A 48 -16.36 17.32 15.38
N GLN A 49 -16.85 16.32 16.10
CA GLN A 49 -16.38 15.97 17.45
C GLN A 49 -14.92 15.45 17.44
N PHE A 50 -14.51 14.78 16.35
CA PHE A 50 -13.14 14.25 16.23
C PHE A 50 -12.14 15.22 15.58
N LYS A 51 -12.55 16.44 15.26
CA LYS A 51 -11.70 17.43 14.57
C LYS A 51 -10.39 17.74 15.32
N ALA A 52 -10.40 17.64 16.66
CA ALA A 52 -9.19 17.81 17.47
C ALA A 52 -8.09 16.74 17.20
N PHE A 53 -8.48 15.57 16.72
CA PHE A 53 -7.59 14.45 16.41
C PHE A 53 -7.21 14.36 14.92
N GLU A 54 -7.67 15.29 14.09
CA GLU A 54 -7.47 15.29 12.64
C GLU A 54 -5.99 15.18 12.23
N LYS A 55 -5.08 15.76 13.01
CA LYS A 55 -3.63 15.71 12.75
C LYS A 55 -3.05 14.27 12.72
N PHE A 56 -3.71 13.31 13.37
CA PHE A 56 -3.30 11.90 13.37
C PHE A 56 -4.00 11.07 12.29
N ALA A 57 -5.03 11.61 11.66
CA ALA A 57 -5.72 10.94 10.57
C ALA A 57 -4.81 10.86 9.33
N PRO A 58 -4.92 9.81 8.51
CA PRO A 58 -4.20 9.69 7.24
C PRO A 58 -4.58 10.80 6.26
N VAL A 59 -5.82 11.27 6.32
CA VAL A 59 -6.42 12.32 5.49
C VAL A 59 -7.27 13.27 6.34
N PRO A 60 -7.58 14.49 5.87
CA PRO A 60 -8.53 15.38 6.52
C PRO A 60 -9.86 14.68 6.79
N LEU A 61 -10.44 14.88 7.97
CA LEU A 61 -11.65 14.17 8.39
C LEU A 61 -12.85 14.41 7.47
N GLU A 62 -12.90 15.54 6.79
CA GLU A 62 -13.94 15.88 5.81
C GLU A 62 -13.97 14.88 4.64
N GLN A 63 -12.85 14.21 4.33
CA GLN A 63 -12.78 13.18 3.29
C GLN A 63 -13.52 11.89 3.65
N PHE A 64 -13.74 11.63 4.95
CA PHE A 64 -14.59 10.52 5.39
C PHE A 64 -16.06 10.72 5.03
N LEU A 65 -16.45 11.92 4.61
CA LEU A 65 -17.78 12.20 4.07
C LEU A 65 -17.88 11.96 2.56
N THR A 66 -16.78 11.56 1.92
CA THR A 66 -16.73 11.27 0.49
C THR A 66 -16.45 9.79 0.25
N TYR A 67 -17.11 9.19 -0.74
CA TYR A 67 -16.85 7.79 -1.09
C TYR A 67 -15.42 7.55 -1.56
N HIS A 68 -14.81 8.51 -2.26
CA HIS A 68 -13.38 8.46 -2.65
C HIS A 68 -12.47 8.35 -1.44
N GLY A 69 -12.69 9.21 -0.44
CA GLY A 69 -11.88 9.22 0.77
C GLY A 69 -11.98 7.92 1.57
N ILE A 70 -13.21 7.46 1.84
CA ILE A 70 -13.43 6.22 2.61
C ILE A 70 -12.87 5.00 1.87
N ILE A 71 -13.08 4.89 0.57
CA ILE A 71 -12.53 3.79 -0.23
C ILE A 71 -11.00 3.89 -0.27
N GLY A 72 -10.45 5.12 -0.35
CA GLY A 72 -9.01 5.36 -0.36
C GLY A 72 -8.29 4.88 0.89
N ILE A 73 -8.90 4.99 2.06
CA ILE A 73 -8.34 4.51 3.33
C ILE A 73 -8.14 2.99 3.34
N THR A 74 -8.74 2.24 2.42
CA THR A 74 -8.52 0.79 2.31
C THR A 74 -7.03 0.43 2.21
N TYR A 75 -6.21 1.27 1.59
CA TYR A 75 -4.76 1.04 1.50
C TYR A 75 -4.02 1.27 2.82
N ASP A 76 -4.56 2.09 3.72
CA ASP A 76 -4.01 2.37 5.05
C ASP A 76 -4.55 1.40 6.13
N GLU A 77 -5.50 0.53 5.77
CA GLU A 77 -6.10 -0.43 6.71
C GLU A 77 -5.06 -1.45 7.22
N PRO A 78 -5.05 -1.71 8.53
CA PRO A 78 -4.12 -2.66 9.13
C PRO A 78 -4.14 -4.04 8.48
N VAL A 79 -5.30 -4.53 8.05
CA VAL A 79 -5.44 -5.83 7.39
C VAL A 79 -4.63 -5.89 6.09
N VAL A 80 -4.75 -4.86 5.25
CA VAL A 80 -4.02 -4.77 3.98
C VAL A 80 -2.52 -4.67 4.21
N LEU A 81 -2.11 -3.76 5.11
CA LEU A 81 -0.70 -3.57 5.46
C LEU A 81 -0.09 -4.84 6.06
N LEU A 82 -0.77 -5.48 7.02
CA LEU A 82 -0.28 -6.73 7.64
C LEU A 82 -0.12 -7.84 6.61
N CYS A 83 -1.05 -8.02 5.68
CA CYS A 83 -0.94 -9.03 4.64
C CYS A 83 0.28 -8.78 3.72
N VAL A 84 0.46 -7.54 3.25
CA VAL A 84 1.58 -7.17 2.39
C VAL A 84 2.91 -7.31 3.14
N LEU A 85 2.99 -6.81 4.38
CA LEU A 85 4.20 -6.91 5.21
C LEU A 85 4.53 -8.36 5.56
N THR A 86 3.52 -9.19 5.84
CA THR A 86 3.71 -10.63 6.10
C THR A 86 4.36 -11.31 4.90
N TRP A 87 3.85 -11.06 3.68
CA TRP A 87 4.49 -11.56 2.46
C TRP A 87 5.94 -11.11 2.35
N CYS A 88 6.18 -9.80 2.48
CA CYS A 88 7.50 -9.20 2.28
C CYS A 88 8.52 -9.67 3.31
N ILE A 89 8.15 -9.71 4.60
CA ILE A 89 9.03 -10.15 5.68
C ILE A 89 9.28 -11.65 5.59
N ALA A 90 8.21 -12.46 5.44
CA ALA A 90 8.33 -13.90 5.39
C ALA A 90 9.20 -14.39 4.22
N ARG A 91 9.04 -13.78 3.04
CA ARG A 91 9.82 -14.17 1.85
C ARG A 91 11.17 -13.49 1.77
N GLY A 92 11.26 -12.18 2.13
CA GLY A 92 12.52 -11.45 2.13
C GLY A 92 13.58 -12.06 3.04
N THR A 93 13.19 -12.47 4.23
CA THR A 93 14.11 -13.06 5.22
C THR A 93 14.42 -14.54 4.98
N ASP A 94 13.71 -15.19 4.07
CA ASP A 94 13.88 -16.64 3.82
C ASP A 94 15.02 -16.98 2.87
N VAL A 95 15.38 -16.08 1.96
CA VAL A 95 16.26 -16.38 0.82
C VAL A 95 17.68 -16.81 1.19
N VAL A 96 18.29 -16.27 2.22
CA VAL A 96 19.64 -16.63 2.67
C VAL A 96 19.60 -17.20 4.07
N SER A 97 19.16 -16.41 5.05
CA SER A 97 19.14 -16.86 6.46
C SER A 97 18.16 -18.00 6.70
N GLY A 98 17.04 -18.07 5.95
CA GLY A 98 16.12 -19.20 6.01
C GLY A 98 16.72 -20.49 5.47
N GLU A 99 17.37 -20.42 4.31
CA GLU A 99 18.07 -21.58 3.72
C GLU A 99 19.26 -22.03 4.56
N LEU A 100 20.02 -21.09 5.14
CA LEU A 100 21.12 -21.40 6.07
C LEU A 100 20.58 -22.07 7.35
N ASN A 101 19.53 -21.54 7.93
CA ASN A 101 18.95 -22.07 9.16
C ASN A 101 18.38 -23.49 8.98
N ARG A 102 17.94 -23.85 7.76
CA ARG A 102 17.48 -25.21 7.41
C ARG A 102 18.63 -26.14 6.96
N GLY A 103 19.86 -25.63 6.80
CA GLY A 103 20.97 -26.41 6.26
C GLY A 103 20.86 -26.72 4.74
N THR A 104 19.86 -26.14 4.05
CA THR A 104 19.60 -26.41 2.63
C THR A 104 20.45 -25.57 1.69
N MET A 105 21.08 -24.50 2.19
CA MET A 105 21.93 -23.62 1.39
C MET A 105 23.13 -24.35 0.82
N GLU A 106 23.75 -25.25 1.57
CA GLU A 106 24.91 -26.04 1.14
C GLU A 106 24.56 -27.00 -0.01
N MET A 107 23.40 -27.65 0.11
CA MET A 107 22.88 -28.53 -0.94
C MET A 107 22.59 -27.75 -2.24
N LEU A 108 22.12 -26.50 -2.12
CA LEU A 108 21.90 -25.62 -3.27
C LEU A 108 23.23 -25.22 -3.94
N LEU A 109 24.26 -24.90 -3.14
CA LEU A 109 25.53 -24.41 -3.64
C LEU A 109 26.49 -25.54 -4.05
N ALA A 110 26.26 -26.80 -3.64
CA ALA A 110 26.94 -27.97 -4.16
C ALA A 110 26.60 -28.26 -5.63
N GLN A 111 25.46 -27.70 -6.11
CA GLN A 111 25.10 -27.76 -7.53
C GLN A 111 25.83 -26.67 -8.31
N PRO A 112 26.04 -26.82 -9.65
CA PRO A 112 26.70 -25.80 -10.47
C PRO A 112 25.80 -24.57 -10.70
N VAL A 113 25.47 -23.85 -9.60
CA VAL A 113 24.60 -22.67 -9.58
C VAL A 113 25.36 -21.46 -9.03
N LYS A 114 25.32 -20.36 -9.76
CA LYS A 114 25.91 -19.10 -9.27
C LYS A 114 25.05 -18.55 -8.11
N ARG A 115 25.67 -18.03 -7.05
CA ARG A 115 25.00 -17.39 -5.91
C ARG A 115 24.03 -16.29 -6.35
N SER A 116 24.43 -15.47 -7.33
CA SER A 116 23.57 -14.44 -7.92
C SER A 116 22.31 -15.00 -8.56
N MET A 117 22.35 -16.20 -9.13
CA MET A 117 21.19 -16.86 -9.74
C MET A 117 20.18 -17.31 -8.68
N VAL A 118 20.63 -17.76 -7.51
CA VAL A 118 19.75 -18.11 -6.37
C VAL A 118 18.97 -16.88 -5.92
N LEU A 119 19.67 -15.77 -5.69
CA LEU A 119 19.03 -14.53 -5.25
C LEU A 119 18.10 -13.93 -6.32
N ALA A 120 18.52 -13.96 -7.60
CA ALA A 120 17.71 -13.44 -8.70
C ALA A 120 16.44 -14.26 -8.94
N SER A 121 16.50 -15.59 -8.87
CA SER A 121 15.30 -16.43 -9.03
C SER A 121 14.30 -16.25 -7.87
N HIS A 122 14.81 -16.11 -6.65
CA HIS A 122 13.98 -15.79 -5.49
C HIS A 122 13.36 -14.40 -5.62
N ALA A 123 14.15 -13.36 -5.96
CA ALA A 123 13.69 -12.00 -6.16
C ALA A 123 12.56 -11.93 -7.21
N LEU A 124 12.73 -12.63 -8.34
CA LEU A 124 11.73 -12.68 -9.40
C LEU A 124 10.37 -13.22 -8.88
N VAL A 125 10.40 -14.35 -8.16
CA VAL A 125 9.18 -14.98 -7.63
C VAL A 125 8.50 -14.09 -6.57
N THR A 126 9.30 -13.51 -5.68
CA THR A 126 8.74 -12.73 -4.55
C THR A 126 8.22 -11.35 -4.98
N ILE A 127 8.91 -10.69 -5.91
CA ILE A 127 8.47 -9.39 -6.47
C ILE A 127 7.24 -9.60 -7.36
N ALA A 128 7.23 -10.64 -8.21
CA ALA A 128 6.05 -10.97 -9.00
C ALA A 128 4.85 -11.33 -8.11
N GLY A 129 5.08 -12.12 -7.05
CA GLY A 129 4.05 -12.44 -6.06
C GLY A 129 3.48 -11.21 -5.37
N LEU A 130 4.33 -10.26 -4.97
CA LEU A 130 3.91 -8.98 -4.41
C LEU A 130 3.09 -8.15 -5.41
N GLY A 131 3.54 -8.07 -6.66
CA GLY A 131 2.82 -7.37 -7.73
C GLY A 131 1.42 -7.95 -7.94
N LEU A 132 1.30 -9.28 -7.99
CA LEU A 132 0.02 -9.96 -8.13
C LEU A 132 -0.89 -9.72 -6.91
N LEU A 133 -0.35 -9.71 -5.67
CA LEU A 133 -1.14 -9.36 -4.47
C LEU A 133 -1.68 -7.93 -4.54
N CYS A 134 -0.87 -6.95 -4.97
CA CYS A 134 -1.32 -5.58 -5.16
C CYS A 134 -2.39 -5.46 -6.27
N LEU A 135 -2.26 -6.23 -7.35
CA LEU A 135 -3.28 -6.29 -8.40
C LEU A 135 -4.59 -6.91 -7.89
N LEU A 136 -4.54 -7.88 -6.98
CA LEU A 136 -5.74 -8.47 -6.38
C LEU A 136 -6.47 -7.48 -5.46
N ILE A 137 -5.76 -6.65 -4.70
CA ILE A 137 -6.37 -5.56 -3.93
C ILE A 137 -7.12 -4.61 -4.89
N PHE A 138 -6.46 -4.19 -5.96
CA PHE A 138 -7.07 -3.33 -6.97
C PHE A 138 -8.28 -3.99 -7.64
N ALA A 139 -8.20 -5.29 -7.96
CA ALA A 139 -9.30 -6.06 -8.54
C ALA A 139 -10.49 -6.17 -7.59
N GLY A 140 -10.26 -6.43 -6.29
CA GLY A 140 -11.31 -6.45 -5.26
C GLY A 140 -12.00 -5.09 -5.12
N LEU A 141 -11.23 -4.01 -5.15
CA LEU A 141 -11.73 -2.63 -5.13
C LEU A 141 -12.52 -2.32 -6.41
N TYR A 142 -11.99 -2.67 -7.58
CA TYR A 142 -12.66 -2.49 -8.87
C TYR A 142 -14.02 -3.19 -8.91
N LEU A 143 -14.07 -4.46 -8.51
CA LEU A 143 -15.31 -5.21 -8.42
C LEU A 143 -16.27 -4.60 -7.39
N GLY A 144 -15.76 -4.18 -6.22
CA GLY A 144 -16.57 -3.53 -5.20
C GLY A 144 -17.26 -2.27 -5.71
N ILE A 145 -16.55 -1.42 -6.46
CA ILE A 145 -17.13 -0.19 -7.05
C ILE A 145 -18.18 -0.51 -8.11
N HIS A 146 -17.99 -1.56 -8.92
CA HIS A 146 -18.91 -1.87 -10.02
C HIS A 146 -20.14 -2.68 -9.59
N THR A 147 -20.06 -3.43 -8.51
CA THR A 147 -21.15 -4.31 -8.03
C THR A 147 -22.07 -3.65 -7.00
N ASN A 148 -21.67 -2.52 -6.42
CA ASN A 148 -22.42 -1.89 -5.34
C ASN A 148 -23.02 -0.56 -5.77
N SER A 149 -24.15 -0.23 -5.12
CA SER A 149 -24.85 1.06 -5.23
C SER A 149 -25.07 1.62 -3.83
N THR A 150 -25.13 2.93 -3.72
CA THR A 150 -25.27 3.63 -2.44
C THR A 150 -26.49 4.55 -2.43
N PRO A 151 -27.19 4.68 -1.29
CA PRO A 151 -28.27 5.63 -1.16
C PRO A 151 -27.70 7.06 -1.12
N VAL A 152 -28.11 7.87 -2.08
CA VAL A 152 -27.76 9.30 -2.14
C VAL A 152 -29.05 10.09 -1.97
N ALA A 153 -29.06 11.02 -1.01
CA ALA A 153 -30.18 11.92 -0.83
C ALA A 153 -30.24 12.90 -2.01
N SER A 154 -31.20 12.72 -2.90
CA SER A 154 -31.47 13.67 -3.96
C SER A 154 -32.54 14.65 -3.54
N ALA A 155 -32.22 15.95 -3.58
CA ALA A 155 -33.22 16.98 -3.45
C ALA A 155 -34.13 16.96 -4.70
N SER A 156 -35.44 16.87 -4.51
CA SER A 156 -36.38 17.02 -5.63
C SER A 156 -36.21 18.40 -6.24
N LYS A 157 -35.88 18.43 -7.53
CA LYS A 157 -35.74 19.68 -8.27
C LYS A 157 -37.11 20.13 -8.76
N LEU A 158 -37.55 21.31 -8.34
CA LEU A 158 -38.66 22.02 -8.95
C LEU A 158 -38.13 22.78 -10.19
N THR A 159 -38.47 22.32 -11.37
CA THR A 159 -38.32 23.11 -12.59
C THR A 159 -39.53 24.02 -12.75
N LEU A 160 -39.32 25.31 -12.64
CA LEU A 160 -40.32 26.32 -12.97
C LEU A 160 -40.33 26.47 -14.51
N PRO A 161 -41.43 26.05 -15.19
CA PRO A 161 -41.44 25.99 -16.66
C PRO A 161 -41.30 27.35 -17.34
N TRP A 162 -41.52 28.44 -16.61
CA TRP A 162 -41.54 29.81 -17.13
C TRP A 162 -40.19 30.55 -17.05
N LEU A 163 -39.25 30.05 -16.21
CA LEU A 163 -37.94 30.71 -15.96
C LEU A 163 -36.73 29.84 -16.27
N GLU A 164 -36.89 28.60 -16.72
CA GLU A 164 -35.82 27.59 -16.86
C GLU A 164 -34.92 27.41 -15.61
N TRP A 165 -35.40 27.89 -14.46
CA TRP A 165 -34.72 27.80 -13.18
C TRP A 165 -35.06 26.51 -12.47
N THR A 166 -34.06 25.73 -12.12
CA THR A 166 -34.17 24.56 -11.27
C THR A 166 -33.82 24.96 -9.84
N ILE A 167 -34.81 25.01 -8.96
CA ILE A 167 -34.65 25.32 -7.53
C ILE A 167 -34.81 24.01 -6.75
N ASN A 168 -33.92 23.77 -5.78
CA ASN A 168 -34.12 22.66 -4.84
C ASN A 168 -35.37 22.93 -4.00
N ASN A 169 -36.31 21.99 -4.02
CA ASN A 169 -37.56 22.15 -3.27
C ASN A 169 -37.32 21.93 -1.77
N PRO A 170 -37.39 22.94 -0.91
CA PRO A 170 -37.19 22.80 0.52
C PRO A 170 -38.31 22.06 1.24
N PHE A 171 -39.48 21.89 0.59
CA PHE A 171 -40.68 21.33 1.19
C PHE A 171 -40.92 19.84 0.92
N THR A 172 -40.14 19.22 0.03
CA THR A 172 -40.24 17.78 -0.20
C THR A 172 -39.17 17.02 0.60
N PRO A 173 -39.55 15.92 1.26
CA PRO A 173 -38.57 15.08 1.91
C PRO A 173 -37.54 14.61 0.87
N LYS A 174 -36.23 14.63 1.24
CA LYS A 174 -35.16 14.12 0.41
C LYS A 174 -35.47 12.68 0.02
N GLN A 175 -35.62 12.40 -1.27
CA GLN A 175 -35.82 11.05 -1.75
C GLN A 175 -34.45 10.35 -1.81
N MET A 176 -34.36 9.21 -1.13
CA MET A 176 -33.17 8.32 -1.25
C MET A 176 -33.22 7.64 -2.59
N GLN A 177 -32.23 7.91 -3.43
CA GLN A 177 -32.06 7.26 -4.73
C GLN A 177 -30.80 6.42 -4.71
N ASN A 178 -30.93 5.15 -5.05
CA ASN A 178 -29.75 4.28 -5.17
C ASN A 178 -28.98 4.62 -6.44
N VAL A 179 -27.75 5.13 -6.26
CA VAL A 179 -26.84 5.49 -7.35
C VAL A 179 -25.72 4.46 -7.40
N PRO A 180 -25.42 3.88 -8.57
CA PRO A 180 -24.27 2.98 -8.72
C PRO A 180 -22.96 3.69 -8.35
N LEU A 181 -22.11 3.03 -7.54
CA LEU A 181 -20.87 3.61 -7.03
C LEU A 181 -19.88 3.99 -8.16
N ASN A 182 -19.93 3.28 -9.30
CA ASN A 182 -19.09 3.57 -10.47
C ASN A 182 -19.39 4.92 -11.14
N GLN A 183 -20.53 5.54 -10.85
CA GLN A 183 -20.86 6.90 -11.29
C GLN A 183 -20.26 7.97 -10.36
N LEU A 184 -20.00 7.62 -9.10
CA LEU A 184 -19.48 8.51 -8.09
C LEU A 184 -17.96 8.41 -7.96
N VAL A 185 -17.39 7.22 -8.16
CA VAL A 185 -15.97 6.91 -7.92
C VAL A 185 -15.35 6.22 -9.14
N LYS A 186 -14.27 6.79 -9.64
CA LYS A 186 -13.53 6.22 -10.78
C LYS A 186 -12.41 5.30 -10.29
N PRO A 187 -12.40 4.00 -10.62
CA PRO A 187 -11.35 3.08 -10.18
C PRO A 187 -9.93 3.51 -10.59
N GLN A 188 -9.78 4.24 -11.68
CA GLN A 188 -8.48 4.70 -12.19
C GLN A 188 -7.72 5.60 -11.20
N GLU A 189 -8.43 6.31 -10.32
CA GLU A 189 -7.84 7.19 -9.31
C GLU A 189 -7.02 6.42 -8.25
N PHE A 190 -7.26 5.11 -8.12
CA PHE A 190 -6.60 4.24 -7.15
C PHE A 190 -5.31 3.57 -7.67
N ILE A 191 -4.98 3.73 -8.96
CA ILE A 191 -3.79 3.10 -9.56
C ILE A 191 -2.52 3.58 -8.88
N ALA A 192 -2.36 4.89 -8.67
CA ALA A 192 -1.16 5.43 -8.03
C ALA A 192 -1.02 4.96 -6.57
N ALA A 193 -2.12 4.83 -5.82
CA ALA A 193 -2.13 4.29 -4.47
C ALA A 193 -1.73 2.80 -4.45
N THR A 194 -2.19 2.02 -5.44
CA THR A 194 -1.77 0.62 -5.62
C THR A 194 -0.27 0.52 -5.91
N MET A 195 0.26 1.39 -6.76
CA MET A 195 1.70 1.47 -7.03
C MET A 195 2.51 1.89 -5.80
N ASN A 196 1.95 2.78 -4.97
CA ASN A 196 2.59 3.20 -3.73
C ASN A 196 2.62 2.05 -2.70
N LEU A 197 1.56 1.25 -2.59
CA LEU A 197 1.55 0.04 -1.76
C LEU A 197 2.56 -1.01 -2.27
N PHE A 198 2.64 -1.22 -3.58
CA PHE A 198 3.65 -2.10 -4.17
C PHE A 198 5.07 -1.61 -3.84
N SER A 199 5.34 -0.31 -3.96
CA SER A 199 6.66 0.25 -3.69
C SER A 199 7.05 0.16 -2.20
N LEU A 200 6.08 0.32 -1.28
CA LEU A 200 6.28 0.05 0.15
C LEU A 200 6.65 -1.41 0.37
N GLY A 201 5.86 -2.34 -0.18
CA GLY A 201 6.15 -3.77 -0.08
C GLY A 201 7.52 -4.12 -0.67
N PHE A 202 7.88 -3.55 -1.82
CA PHE A 202 9.18 -3.75 -2.45
C PHE A 202 10.35 -3.23 -1.60
N ALA A 203 10.19 -2.08 -0.94
CA ALA A 203 11.18 -1.55 -0.01
C ALA A 203 11.38 -2.49 1.19
N VAL A 204 10.30 -2.95 1.82
CA VAL A 204 10.34 -3.88 2.96
C VAL A 204 10.91 -5.25 2.55
N LEU A 205 10.53 -5.75 1.37
CA LEU A 205 11.07 -6.98 0.80
C LEU A 205 12.59 -6.87 0.59
N GLY A 206 13.05 -5.76 0.02
CA GLY A 206 14.47 -5.46 -0.15
C GLY A 206 15.23 -5.41 1.18
N LEU A 207 14.68 -4.74 2.20
CA LEU A 207 15.24 -4.72 3.56
C LEU A 207 15.31 -6.13 4.15
N GLY A 208 14.28 -6.97 3.93
CA GLY A 208 14.26 -8.38 4.34
C GLY A 208 15.37 -9.19 3.72
N VAL A 209 15.55 -9.07 2.40
CA VAL A 209 16.63 -9.75 1.64
C VAL A 209 18.00 -9.25 2.08
N MET A 210 18.14 -7.94 2.33
CA MET A 210 19.37 -7.36 2.85
C MET A 210 19.69 -7.92 4.24
N ALA A 211 18.77 -7.85 5.19
CA ALA A 211 18.97 -8.40 6.54
C ALA A 211 19.32 -9.89 6.49
N SER A 212 18.64 -10.67 5.66
CA SER A 212 18.88 -12.09 5.44
C SER A 212 20.30 -12.38 4.92
N SER A 213 20.87 -11.49 4.07
CA SER A 213 22.20 -11.67 3.52
C SER A 213 23.33 -11.42 4.53
N PHE A 214 23.05 -10.74 5.65
CA PHE A 214 24.02 -10.49 6.72
C PHE A 214 23.95 -11.50 7.87
N ASP A 215 22.82 -12.13 8.09
CA ASP A 215 22.60 -13.05 9.23
C ASP A 215 22.59 -14.53 8.79
N GLN A 216 22.75 -15.42 9.76
CA GLN A 216 22.61 -16.87 9.61
C GLN A 216 21.27 -17.37 10.09
N TYR A 217 20.66 -16.65 11.07
CA TYR A 217 19.42 -17.05 11.73
C TYR A 217 18.24 -16.24 11.21
N ARG A 218 17.25 -16.93 10.67
CA ARG A 218 16.06 -16.31 10.08
C ARG A 218 15.31 -15.42 11.07
N TRP A 219 15.17 -15.84 12.33
CA TRP A 219 14.44 -15.09 13.36
C TRP A 219 15.08 -13.72 13.64
N ARG A 220 16.42 -13.62 13.58
CA ARG A 220 17.13 -12.33 13.72
C ARG A 220 16.85 -11.41 12.54
N SER A 221 16.88 -11.94 11.33
CA SER A 221 16.56 -11.16 10.12
C SER A 221 15.13 -10.63 10.18
N ILE A 222 14.16 -11.43 10.63
CA ILE A 222 12.77 -11.02 10.86
C ILE A 222 12.72 -9.90 11.90
N GLY A 223 13.38 -10.09 13.06
CA GLY A 223 13.44 -9.09 14.14
C GLY A 223 14.02 -7.76 13.68
N ILE A 224 15.09 -7.76 12.90
CA ILE A 224 15.71 -6.54 12.35
C ILE A 224 14.71 -5.78 11.46
N VAL A 225 14.04 -6.45 10.52
CA VAL A 225 13.10 -5.80 9.60
C VAL A 225 11.90 -5.23 10.36
N ILE A 226 11.34 -6.00 11.29
CA ILE A 226 10.23 -5.53 12.14
C ILE A 226 10.68 -4.32 12.97
N SER A 227 11.87 -4.35 13.57
CA SER A 227 12.40 -3.23 14.36
C SER A 227 12.58 -1.97 13.52
N ILE A 228 13.11 -2.08 12.29
CA ILE A 228 13.24 -0.96 11.35
C ILE A 228 11.84 -0.40 11.01
N TYR A 229 10.87 -1.26 10.74
CA TYR A 229 9.50 -0.84 10.42
C TYR A 229 8.83 -0.14 11.61
N VAL A 230 8.90 -0.72 12.81
CA VAL A 230 8.32 -0.15 14.03
C VAL A 230 8.99 1.18 14.39
N LEU A 231 10.31 1.27 14.31
CA LEU A 231 11.03 2.52 14.53
C LEU A 231 10.59 3.60 13.53
N SER A 232 10.47 3.24 12.25
CA SER A 232 9.98 4.15 11.22
C SER A 232 8.54 4.61 11.50
N LEU A 233 7.69 3.72 12.01
CA LEU A 233 6.31 4.05 12.39
C LEU A 233 6.28 5.02 13.58
N LEU A 234 7.10 4.79 14.60
CA LEU A 234 7.23 5.69 15.75
C LEU A 234 7.69 7.08 15.32
N LEU A 235 8.73 7.16 14.49
CA LEU A 235 9.23 8.43 13.94
C LEU A 235 8.15 9.14 13.09
N PHE A 236 7.38 8.40 12.32
CA PHE A 236 6.28 8.94 11.53
C PHE A 236 5.17 9.54 12.41
N ILE A 237 4.76 8.83 13.48
CA ILE A 237 3.76 9.35 14.44
C ILE A 237 4.29 10.57 15.17
N LEU A 238 5.55 10.54 15.64
CA LEU A 238 6.20 11.68 16.29
C LEU A 238 6.24 12.90 15.36
N SER A 239 6.53 12.70 14.07
CA SER A 239 6.58 13.78 13.09
C SER A 239 5.25 14.53 12.91
N LYS A 240 4.13 13.86 13.24
CA LYS A 240 2.77 14.44 13.17
C LYS A 240 2.31 15.07 14.50
N SER A 241 3.00 14.81 15.62
CA SER A 241 2.56 15.24 16.95
C SER A 241 2.64 16.75 17.13
N THR A 242 3.76 17.36 16.75
CA THR A 242 4.01 18.80 16.88
C THR A 242 4.78 19.35 15.67
N PRO A 243 4.58 20.64 15.29
CA PRO A 243 5.29 21.24 14.17
C PRO A 243 6.83 21.19 14.31
N SER A 244 7.35 21.29 15.54
CA SER A 244 8.79 21.21 15.83
C SER A 244 9.38 19.83 15.55
N MET A 245 8.58 18.76 15.62
CA MET A 245 9.00 17.39 15.36
C MET A 245 8.91 17.00 13.87
N GLY A 246 8.49 17.90 12.99
CA GLY A 246 8.46 17.70 11.54
C GLY A 246 9.80 17.30 10.92
N ILE A 247 10.93 17.57 11.62
CA ILE A 247 12.28 17.14 11.22
C ILE A 247 12.42 15.61 11.13
N PHE A 248 11.61 14.83 11.86
CA PHE A 248 11.64 13.38 11.79
C PHE A 248 10.98 12.80 10.53
N LYS A 249 10.20 13.60 9.80
CA LYS A 249 9.49 13.14 8.61
C LYS A 249 10.40 12.59 7.49
N PRO A 250 11.52 13.23 7.14
CA PRO A 250 12.46 12.70 6.14
C PRO A 250 13.28 11.50 6.65
N LEU A 251 13.33 11.24 7.95
CA LEU A 251 14.07 10.13 8.54
C LEU A 251 13.32 8.79 8.48
N THR A 252 12.02 8.82 8.17
CA THR A 252 11.20 7.63 8.05
C THR A 252 10.79 7.39 6.60
N PHE A 253 10.97 6.16 6.13
CA PHE A 253 10.50 5.78 4.79
C PHE A 253 8.97 5.71 4.70
N LEU A 254 8.26 5.56 5.83
CA LEU A 254 6.81 5.58 5.87
C LEU A 254 6.22 6.96 5.51
N SER A 255 7.01 8.04 5.57
CA SER A 255 6.59 9.35 5.08
C SER A 255 6.35 9.37 3.56
N ALA A 256 6.93 8.44 2.83
CA ALA A 256 6.71 8.26 1.39
C ALA A 256 5.51 7.31 1.09
N TYR A 257 4.91 6.70 2.10
CA TYR A 257 3.68 5.93 1.95
C TYR A 257 2.47 6.82 2.25
N GLN A 258 1.82 7.32 1.20
CA GLN A 258 0.75 8.32 1.29
C GLN A 258 -0.41 8.00 0.31
N PRO A 259 -0.99 6.79 0.34
CA PRO A 259 -1.99 6.37 -0.66
C PRO A 259 -3.25 7.24 -0.63
N ALA A 260 -3.78 7.52 0.57
CA ALA A 260 -4.99 8.31 0.72
C ALA A 260 -4.83 9.76 0.23
N TRP A 261 -3.67 10.39 0.51
CA TRP A 261 -3.34 11.72 -0.03
C TRP A 261 -3.23 11.70 -1.57
N MET A 262 -2.63 10.65 -2.14
CA MET A 262 -2.51 10.50 -3.60
C MET A 262 -3.88 10.44 -4.27
N ILE A 263 -4.80 9.66 -3.73
CA ILE A 263 -6.16 9.51 -4.26
C ILE A 263 -6.88 10.86 -4.26
N GLN A 264 -6.75 11.63 -3.18
CA GLN A 264 -7.34 12.95 -3.10
C GLN A 264 -6.74 13.92 -4.13
N GLN A 265 -5.41 13.93 -4.27
CA GLN A 265 -4.74 14.78 -5.26
C GLN A 265 -5.18 14.44 -6.69
N ILE A 266 -5.31 13.16 -7.00
CA ILE A 266 -5.73 12.69 -8.32
C ILE A 266 -7.20 12.98 -8.57
N HIS A 267 -8.05 12.86 -7.55
CA HIS A 267 -9.46 13.23 -7.66
C HIS A 267 -9.65 14.70 -8.02
N ASN A 268 -8.90 15.60 -7.34
CA ASN A 268 -8.95 17.04 -7.59
C ASN A 268 -8.23 17.44 -8.88
N HIS A 269 -7.16 16.74 -9.26
CA HIS A 269 -6.26 17.04 -10.37
C HIS A 269 -5.83 15.77 -11.10
N PRO A 270 -6.70 15.16 -11.94
CA PRO A 270 -6.40 13.89 -12.62
C PRO A 270 -5.14 13.92 -13.49
N GLU A 271 -4.81 15.08 -14.05
CA GLU A 271 -3.61 15.30 -14.88
C GLU A 271 -2.29 15.11 -14.13
N ARG A 272 -2.32 15.21 -12.77
CA ARG A 272 -1.10 15.13 -11.93
C ARG A 272 -0.79 13.71 -11.46
N GLN A 273 -1.56 12.71 -11.85
CA GLN A 273 -1.37 11.32 -11.40
C GLN A 273 0.06 10.80 -11.62
N TRP A 274 0.70 11.19 -12.73
CA TRP A 274 2.01 10.70 -13.15
C TRP A 274 3.16 11.67 -12.85
N TYR A 275 2.92 12.75 -12.13
CA TYR A 275 3.95 13.74 -11.85
C TYR A 275 4.92 13.25 -10.77
N LEU A 276 6.22 13.39 -11.06
CA LEU A 276 7.29 13.17 -10.07
C LEU A 276 7.38 14.35 -9.10
N SER A 277 7.10 15.56 -9.56
CA SER A 277 7.21 16.80 -8.78
C SER A 277 6.04 17.73 -9.09
N ASN A 278 5.51 18.35 -8.04
CA ASN A 278 4.46 19.38 -8.08
C ASN A 278 5.01 20.79 -7.79
N ALA A 279 6.31 21.04 -8.03
CA ALA A 279 7.03 22.24 -7.60
C ALA A 279 6.33 23.58 -7.94
N GLN A 280 5.57 23.64 -9.02
CA GLN A 280 4.90 24.89 -9.47
C GLN A 280 3.71 25.32 -8.58
N HIS A 281 3.17 24.42 -7.76
CA HIS A 281 1.96 24.67 -6.96
C HIS A 281 2.16 24.36 -5.48
N ALA A 282 3.38 24.06 -5.07
CA ALA A 282 3.71 23.65 -3.72
C ALA A 282 3.84 24.84 -2.78
N LYS A 283 3.10 24.81 -1.68
CA LYS A 283 3.24 25.76 -0.55
C LYS A 283 4.31 25.30 0.45
N SER A 284 4.68 24.02 0.42
CA SER A 284 5.71 23.42 1.26
C SER A 284 6.56 22.44 0.45
N TRP A 285 7.78 22.15 0.91
CA TRP A 285 8.67 21.19 0.24
C TRP A 285 8.04 19.79 0.12
N GLN A 286 7.11 19.44 0.99
CA GLN A 286 6.40 18.14 0.97
C GLN A 286 5.36 18.06 -0.16
N GLU A 287 4.71 19.17 -0.47
CA GLU A 287 3.78 19.27 -1.60
C GLU A 287 4.53 19.34 -2.94
N THR A 288 5.84 19.57 -2.89
CA THR A 288 6.70 19.57 -4.07
C THR A 288 6.85 18.17 -4.69
N ILE A 289 6.70 17.11 -3.88
CA ILE A 289 6.80 15.72 -4.34
C ILE A 289 5.44 15.30 -4.92
N GLY A 290 5.42 14.88 -6.18
CA GLY A 290 4.23 14.34 -6.82
C GLY A 290 3.97 12.87 -6.44
N PRO A 291 2.80 12.31 -6.86
CA PRO A 291 2.45 10.92 -6.55
C PRO A 291 3.53 9.91 -6.98
N MET A 292 4.06 10.03 -8.19
CA MET A 292 5.14 9.14 -8.66
C MET A 292 6.49 9.42 -7.98
N GLY A 293 6.69 10.61 -7.42
CA GLY A 293 7.87 10.92 -6.61
C GLY A 293 7.94 10.07 -5.34
N TYR A 294 6.83 9.94 -4.63
CA TYR A 294 6.75 9.07 -3.44
C TYR A 294 6.95 7.59 -3.79
N VAL A 295 6.35 7.11 -4.88
CA VAL A 295 6.59 5.76 -5.41
C VAL A 295 8.08 5.54 -5.70
N SER A 296 8.71 6.52 -6.37
CA SER A 296 10.13 6.43 -6.76
C SER A 296 11.06 6.37 -5.54
N ILE A 297 10.79 7.13 -4.47
CA ILE A 297 11.60 7.11 -3.24
C ILE A 297 11.61 5.69 -2.64
N LEU A 298 10.44 5.07 -2.49
CA LEU A 298 10.34 3.71 -1.94
C LEU A 298 10.97 2.66 -2.87
N MET A 299 10.79 2.80 -4.18
CA MET A 299 11.43 1.92 -5.17
C MET A 299 12.96 2.02 -5.11
N LEU A 300 13.51 3.22 -5.00
CA LEU A 300 14.95 3.43 -4.87
C LEU A 300 15.49 2.83 -3.57
N LEU A 301 14.77 2.96 -2.45
CA LEU A 301 15.14 2.32 -1.20
C LEU A 301 15.19 0.78 -1.35
N GLY A 302 14.17 0.18 -1.96
CA GLY A 302 14.14 -1.25 -2.22
C GLY A 302 15.28 -1.71 -3.13
N LEU A 303 15.54 -0.98 -4.23
CA LEU A 303 16.65 -1.25 -5.15
C LEU A 303 18.01 -1.15 -4.46
N ALA A 304 18.22 -0.15 -3.63
CA ALA A 304 19.46 0.00 -2.86
C ALA A 304 19.65 -1.17 -1.90
N ALA A 305 18.61 -1.58 -1.16
CA ALA A 305 18.65 -2.72 -0.26
C ALA A 305 18.95 -4.03 -1.00
N TYR A 306 18.31 -4.28 -2.14
CA TYR A 306 18.61 -5.44 -2.99
C TYR A 306 20.04 -5.40 -3.51
N SER A 307 20.54 -4.24 -3.96
CA SER A 307 21.91 -4.10 -4.46
C SER A 307 22.95 -4.45 -3.38
N VAL A 308 22.74 -3.97 -2.15
CA VAL A 308 23.58 -4.31 -0.99
C VAL A 308 23.51 -5.80 -0.68
N ALA A 309 22.32 -6.39 -0.73
CA ALA A 309 22.13 -7.82 -0.51
C ALA A 309 22.87 -8.67 -1.55
N PHE A 310 22.78 -8.34 -2.85
CA PHE A 310 23.50 -9.00 -3.94
C PHE A 310 25.01 -8.91 -3.75
N TRP A 311 25.51 -7.69 -3.46
CA TRP A 311 26.95 -7.48 -3.23
C TRP A 311 27.45 -8.30 -2.04
N ARG A 312 26.72 -8.27 -0.92
CA ARG A 312 27.12 -8.99 0.30
C ARG A 312 27.10 -10.50 0.08
N PHE A 313 26.01 -11.04 -0.48
CA PHE A 313 25.84 -12.49 -0.66
C PHE A 313 26.86 -13.09 -1.63
N THR A 314 27.28 -12.35 -2.66
CA THR A 314 28.29 -12.84 -3.60
C THR A 314 29.69 -12.90 -2.98
N LYS A 315 30.01 -12.01 -2.02
CA LYS A 315 31.32 -11.91 -1.37
C LYS A 315 31.43 -12.64 -0.03
N ARG A 316 30.29 -13.06 0.54
CA ARG A 316 30.27 -13.69 1.86
C ARG A 316 30.83 -15.11 1.80
N ASP A 317 31.80 -15.41 2.68
CA ASP A 317 32.17 -16.78 2.99
C ASP A 317 31.05 -17.42 3.81
N LEU A 318 30.57 -18.58 3.38
CA LEU A 318 29.54 -19.32 4.12
C LEU A 318 30.23 -20.10 5.24
N PRO A 319 29.66 -20.13 6.47
CA PRO A 319 30.22 -20.92 7.54
C PRO A 319 30.26 -22.38 7.13
N ALA A 320 31.32 -23.08 7.54
CA ALA A 320 31.39 -24.53 7.39
C ALA A 320 30.24 -25.19 8.16
N PRO A 321 29.73 -26.35 7.72
CA PRO A 321 28.75 -27.11 8.47
C PRO A 321 29.29 -27.49 9.84
N ASN A 322 28.52 -27.22 10.89
CA ASN A 322 28.82 -27.71 12.22
C ASN A 322 28.41 -29.17 12.35
#